data_2943d1c26a28db943a9f760973251ff4
#
_entry.id   2943d1c26a28db943a9f760973251ff4
#
_cell.length_a   1.000
_cell.length_b   1.000
_cell.length_c   1.000
_cell.angle_alpha   90.00
_cell.angle_beta   90.00
_cell.angle_gamma   90.00
#
_symmetry.space_group_name_H-M   'P 1'
#
loop_
_entity.id
_entity.type
_entity.pdbx_description
1 polymer ?
#
loop_
_entity_poly.entity_id
_entity_poly.type
_entity_poly.pdbx_seq_one_letter_code
_entity_poly.pdbx_strand_id
1 'polypeptide(L)'
;MVGSMTLDALRQFNFTKAFLGTNGITVRQGFTTPDREEAAVKQTAAEQSYLTYVLADASKFQMVTAVSFLPLEQAAIITDRLPDKSYMDHTIIKEV
;
A
#
# COMPACT_ATOMS: atom_id res chain seq x y z
N MET A 1 14.70 -5.08 9.65
CA MET A 1 15.33 -5.58 8.42
C MET A 1 14.43 -6.61 7.75
N VAL A 2 14.40 -6.59 6.46
CA VAL A 2 13.60 -7.52 5.68
C VAL A 2 14.49 -8.32 4.73
N GLY A 3 14.05 -9.51 4.34
CA GLY A 3 14.81 -10.37 3.45
C GLY A 3 14.02 -11.60 3.07
N SER A 4 14.66 -12.52 2.36
CA SER A 4 13.98 -13.71 1.84
C SER A 4 13.35 -14.57 2.94
N MET A 5 14.02 -14.69 4.09
CA MET A 5 13.45 -15.45 5.21
C MET A 5 12.17 -14.81 5.74
N THR A 6 12.14 -13.46 5.80
CA THR A 6 10.92 -12.76 6.21
C THR A 6 9.79 -12.99 5.21
N LEU A 7 10.10 -12.96 3.93
CA LEU A 7 9.11 -13.22 2.88
C LEU A 7 8.58 -14.64 2.97
N ASP A 8 9.45 -15.61 3.16
CA ASP A 8 9.06 -17.01 3.29
C ASP A 8 8.14 -17.22 4.50
N ALA A 9 8.46 -16.57 5.62
CA ALA A 9 7.63 -16.65 6.83
C ALA A 9 6.26 -16.02 6.56
N LEU A 10 6.20 -14.85 5.91
CA LEU A 10 4.93 -14.20 5.60
C LEU A 10 4.03 -15.06 4.71
N ARG A 11 4.63 -15.77 3.75
CA ARG A 11 3.85 -16.61 2.83
C ARG A 11 3.17 -17.78 3.51
N GLN A 12 3.59 -18.13 4.73
CA GLN A 12 2.98 -19.21 5.49
C GLN A 12 1.74 -18.80 6.26
N PHE A 13 1.46 -17.49 6.33
CA PHE A 13 0.33 -16.97 7.09
C PHE A 13 -0.77 -16.49 6.18
N ASN A 14 -2.01 -16.59 6.66
CA ASN A 14 -3.18 -15.99 6.02
C ASN A 14 -3.72 -14.93 6.97
N PHE A 15 -3.77 -13.70 6.51
CA PHE A 15 -4.23 -12.58 7.33
C PHE A 15 -5.63 -12.16 6.89
N THR A 16 -6.45 -11.77 7.86
CA THR A 16 -7.75 -11.19 7.54
C THR A 16 -7.58 -9.79 6.96
N LYS A 17 -6.71 -8.99 7.59
CA LYS A 17 -6.44 -7.61 7.17
C LYS A 17 -4.97 -7.32 7.25
N ALA A 18 -4.48 -6.52 6.32
CA ALA A 18 -3.16 -5.93 6.38
C ALA A 18 -3.28 -4.41 6.36
N PHE A 19 -2.52 -3.74 7.21
CA PHE A 19 -2.45 -2.29 7.26
C PHE A 19 -1.03 -1.90 6.90
N LEU A 20 -0.87 -1.19 5.80
CA LEU A 20 0.45 -0.87 5.24
C LEU A 20 0.63 0.63 5.16
N GLY A 21 1.87 1.09 5.43
CA GLY A 21 2.25 2.46 5.15
C GLY A 21 2.73 2.60 3.72
N THR A 22 2.79 3.84 3.23
CA THR A 22 3.30 4.14 1.90
C THR A 22 4.02 5.48 1.91
N ASN A 23 4.91 5.67 0.95
CA ASN A 23 5.62 6.94 0.80
C ASN A 23 5.07 7.77 -0.35
N GLY A 24 4.33 7.18 -1.25
CA GLY A 24 3.71 7.92 -2.35
C GLY A 24 2.50 7.19 -2.88
N ILE A 25 1.55 7.96 -3.41
CA ILE A 25 0.32 7.44 -3.99
C ILE A 25 0.03 8.22 -5.26
N THR A 26 -0.06 7.53 -6.40
CA THR A 26 -0.54 8.12 -7.65
C THR A 26 -1.46 7.14 -8.36
N VAL A 27 -2.31 7.68 -9.22
CA VAL A 27 -3.21 6.84 -10.02
C VAL A 27 -2.40 5.93 -10.94
N ARG A 28 -1.32 6.44 -11.52
CA ARG A 28 -0.54 5.72 -12.51
C ARG A 28 0.36 4.64 -11.90
N GLN A 29 1.11 4.98 -10.85
CA GLN A 29 2.07 4.08 -10.23
C GLN A 29 1.49 3.30 -9.05
N GLY A 30 0.35 3.71 -8.52
CA GLY A 30 -0.21 3.09 -7.34
C GLY A 30 0.53 3.52 -6.08
N PHE A 31 0.72 2.57 -5.17
CA PHE A 31 1.43 2.82 -3.92
C PHE A 31 2.91 2.57 -4.10
N THR A 32 3.75 3.50 -3.66
CA THR A 32 5.19 3.43 -3.86
C THR A 32 5.97 3.59 -2.57
N THR A 33 7.18 3.05 -2.55
CA THR A 33 8.13 3.14 -1.44
C THR A 33 9.55 3.23 -2.04
N PRO A 34 10.51 3.86 -1.35
CA PRO A 34 11.85 3.95 -1.91
C PRO A 34 12.67 2.66 -1.85
N ASP A 35 12.29 1.71 -0.99
CA ASP A 35 13.11 0.51 -0.71
C ASP A 35 12.47 -0.74 -1.31
N ARG A 36 13.25 -1.46 -2.13
CA ARG A 36 12.81 -2.69 -2.78
C ARG A 36 12.46 -3.79 -1.79
N GLU A 37 13.20 -3.91 -0.69
CA GLU A 37 12.92 -4.93 0.32
C GLU A 37 11.63 -4.64 1.05
N GLU A 38 11.38 -3.39 1.40
CA GLU A 38 10.12 -2.98 1.99
C GLU A 38 8.96 -3.21 1.02
N ALA A 39 9.17 -2.92 -0.27
CA ALA A 39 8.16 -3.15 -1.28
C ALA A 39 7.80 -4.64 -1.36
N ALA A 40 8.79 -5.52 -1.33
CA ALA A 40 8.57 -6.96 -1.39
C ALA A 40 7.79 -7.46 -0.17
N VAL A 41 8.11 -6.97 1.02
CA VAL A 41 7.39 -7.35 2.25
C VAL A 41 5.95 -6.86 2.19
N LYS A 42 5.72 -5.61 1.80
CA LYS A 42 4.38 -5.04 1.73
C LYS A 42 3.54 -5.77 0.68
N GLN A 43 4.11 -6.06 -0.47
CA GLN A 43 3.41 -6.80 -1.51
C GLN A 43 3.04 -8.20 -1.05
N THR A 44 3.95 -8.90 -0.39
CA THR A 44 3.70 -10.24 0.12
C THR A 44 2.62 -10.23 1.20
N ALA A 45 2.68 -9.27 2.12
CA ALA A 45 1.65 -9.14 3.16
C ALA A 45 0.27 -8.91 2.55
N ALA A 46 0.19 -8.08 1.50
CA ALA A 46 -1.07 -7.83 0.81
C ALA A 46 -1.57 -9.09 0.11
N GLU A 47 -0.69 -9.85 -0.53
CA GLU A 47 -1.06 -11.09 -1.21
C GLU A 47 -1.61 -12.14 -0.25
N GLN A 48 -1.11 -12.14 0.99
CA GLN A 48 -1.52 -13.10 2.02
C GLN A 48 -2.72 -12.61 2.84
N SER A 49 -3.28 -11.45 2.50
CA SER A 49 -4.37 -10.85 3.26
C SER A 49 -5.66 -10.88 2.47
N TYR A 50 -6.77 -11.09 3.19
CA TYR A 50 -8.09 -11.01 2.57
C TYR A 50 -8.45 -9.57 2.21
N LEU A 51 -8.14 -8.63 3.10
CA LEU A 51 -8.35 -7.19 2.88
C LEU A 51 -7.06 -6.44 3.15
N THR A 52 -6.76 -5.45 2.31
CA THR A 52 -5.57 -4.62 2.48
C THR A 52 -5.98 -3.16 2.58
N TYR A 53 -5.44 -2.47 3.57
CA TYR A 53 -5.62 -1.03 3.79
C TYR A 53 -4.27 -0.34 3.77
N VAL A 54 -4.21 0.81 3.10
CA VAL A 54 -3.01 1.65 3.11
C VAL A 54 -3.31 2.90 3.90
N LEU A 55 -2.45 3.19 4.88
CA LEU A 55 -2.57 4.36 5.73
C LEU A 55 -1.64 5.45 5.21
N ALA A 56 -2.18 6.63 4.95
CA ALA A 56 -1.40 7.74 4.42
C ALA A 56 -2.03 9.07 4.80
N ASP A 57 -1.19 10.06 5.06
CA ASP A 57 -1.69 11.43 5.20
C ASP A 57 -1.77 12.11 3.83
N ALA A 58 -2.35 13.31 3.80
CA ALA A 58 -2.57 14.02 2.54
C ALA A 58 -1.28 14.28 1.76
N SER A 59 -0.14 14.40 2.46
CA SER A 59 1.13 14.72 1.81
C SER A 59 1.67 13.59 0.93
N LYS A 60 1.17 12.38 1.08
CA LYS A 60 1.62 11.23 0.30
C LYS A 60 0.98 11.14 -1.09
N PHE A 61 -0.15 11.82 -1.28
CA PHE A 61 -0.82 11.82 -2.58
C PHE A 61 -0.02 12.65 -3.57
N GLN A 62 -0.04 12.23 -4.83
CA GLN A 62 0.69 12.88 -5.94
C GLN A 62 2.21 12.76 -5.80
N MET A 63 2.70 11.87 -4.93
CA MET A 63 4.12 11.62 -4.75
C MET A 63 4.47 10.26 -5.35
N VAL A 64 5.64 10.18 -6.00
CA VAL A 64 6.14 8.94 -6.58
C VAL A 64 7.52 8.67 -5.99
N THR A 65 7.72 7.46 -5.47
CA THR A 65 9.03 7.01 -5.02
C THR A 65 9.48 5.82 -5.87
N ALA A 66 10.66 5.26 -5.58
CA ALA A 66 11.36 4.42 -6.54
C ALA A 66 10.65 3.13 -6.93
N VAL A 67 9.90 2.52 -6.02
CA VAL A 67 9.36 1.17 -6.24
C VAL A 67 7.87 1.14 -6.00
N SER A 68 7.10 0.69 -6.99
CA SER A 68 5.66 0.45 -6.83
C SER A 68 5.45 -0.94 -6.23
N PHE A 69 4.58 -1.04 -5.21
CA PHE A 69 4.33 -2.34 -4.58
C PHE A 69 2.89 -2.82 -4.71
N LEU A 70 1.93 -1.94 -4.98
CA LEU A 70 0.54 -2.32 -5.23
C LEU A 70 -0.14 -1.32 -6.14
N PRO A 71 -1.01 -1.77 -7.05
CA PRO A 71 -1.93 -0.86 -7.74
C PRO A 71 -3.01 -0.36 -6.78
N LEU A 72 -3.61 0.79 -7.10
CA LEU A 72 -4.64 1.39 -6.24
C LEU A 72 -5.82 0.45 -5.98
N GLU A 73 -6.20 -0.31 -7.00
CA GLU A 73 -7.38 -1.16 -6.94
C GLU A 73 -7.27 -2.30 -5.93
N GLN A 74 -6.07 -2.61 -5.48
CA GLN A 74 -5.84 -3.74 -4.58
C GLN A 74 -5.85 -3.38 -3.11
N ALA A 75 -6.04 -2.11 -2.76
CA ALA A 75 -6.07 -1.69 -1.36
C ALA A 75 -7.01 -0.50 -1.19
N ALA A 76 -7.69 -0.45 -0.05
CA ALA A 76 -8.44 0.75 0.35
C ALA A 76 -7.49 1.72 1.03
N ILE A 77 -7.76 3.00 0.91
CA ILE A 77 -6.93 4.05 1.52
C ILE A 77 -7.62 4.63 2.74
N ILE A 78 -6.87 4.75 3.83
CA ILE A 78 -7.32 5.47 5.03
C ILE A 78 -6.45 6.70 5.16
N THR A 79 -7.05 7.88 5.10
CA THR A 79 -6.32 9.15 5.12
C THR A 79 -7.02 10.17 5.99
N ASP A 80 -6.29 11.19 6.42
CA ASP A 80 -6.86 12.33 7.15
C ASP A 80 -7.58 13.30 6.21
N ARG A 81 -7.11 13.41 4.96
CA ARG A 81 -7.73 14.31 3.96
C ARG A 81 -7.38 13.81 2.57
N LEU A 82 -8.38 13.68 1.72
CA LEU A 82 -8.18 13.32 0.32
C LEU A 82 -8.04 14.59 -0.51
N PRO A 83 -6.84 14.85 -1.07
CA PRO A 83 -6.63 16.09 -1.82
C PRO A 83 -7.22 16.10 -3.23
N ASP A 84 -7.50 14.93 -3.80
CA ASP A 84 -8.01 14.83 -5.16
C ASP A 84 -9.05 13.71 -5.23
N LYS A 85 -10.27 14.04 -5.58
CA LYS A 85 -11.38 13.09 -5.63
C LYS A 85 -11.24 12.05 -6.74
N SER A 86 -10.36 12.25 -7.71
CA SER A 86 -10.16 11.29 -8.79
C SER A 86 -9.68 9.93 -8.28
N TYR A 87 -9.03 9.88 -7.13
CA TYR A 87 -8.62 8.61 -6.51
C TYR A 87 -9.81 7.71 -6.16
N MET A 88 -10.98 8.30 -5.92
CA MET A 88 -12.19 7.53 -5.59
C MET A 88 -12.70 6.69 -6.76
N ASP A 89 -12.28 7.02 -7.97
CA ASP A 89 -12.63 6.23 -9.15
C ASP A 89 -11.85 4.91 -9.21
N HIS A 90 -10.80 4.77 -8.43
CA HIS A 90 -9.89 3.63 -8.49
C HIS A 90 -9.93 2.74 -7.26
N THR A 91 -10.34 3.28 -6.11
CA THR A 91 -10.37 2.49 -4.88
C THR A 91 -11.29 3.14 -3.86
N ILE A 92 -11.54 2.41 -2.78
CA ILE A 92 -12.34 2.90 -1.65
C ILE A 92 -11.43 3.76 -0.79
N ILE A 93 -11.91 4.94 -0.39
CA ILE A 93 -11.16 5.87 0.43
C ILE A 93 -11.97 6.22 1.67
N LYS A 94 -11.34 6.12 2.83
CA LYS A 94 -11.93 6.50 4.10
C LYS A 94 -11.15 7.68 4.67
N GLU A 95 -11.84 8.80 4.85
CA GLU A 95 -11.28 9.95 5.54
C GLU A 95 -11.64 9.86 7.03
N VAL A 96 -10.68 10.08 7.87
CA VAL A 96 -10.86 10.01 9.32
C VAL A 96 -10.54 11.33 10.00
#